data_8cba199a15a919bf314a16033bae350c
#
_entry.id   8cba199a15a919bf314a16033bae350c
#
_cell.length_a   1.000
_cell.length_b   1.000
_cell.length_c   1.000
_cell.angle_alpha   90.00
_cell.angle_beta   90.00
_cell.angle_gamma   90.00
#
_symmetry.space_group_name_H-M   'P 1'
#
loop_
_entity.id
_entity.type
_entity.pdbx_description
1 polymer ?
#
loop_
_entity_poly.entity_id
_entity_poly.type
_entity_poly.pdbx_seq_one_letter_code
_entity_poly.pdbx_strand_id
1 'polypeptide(L)'
;MSDGRVTGSGVTVVVPHYGDPGPTLRTIEDLRRQATARTVEVVVVDDCSPEPFPEAQGVTVVRRDTNGGFGSAVNSGVALATQPLLLVLNSDVTLDATFVEALVDAAQPWMPAVAGPLVRDPSGQHANSARHFPTVGHQAVEWLTPLARHRDRRVLREAVGHDTRAVPGAVLPVDWVVGVAMLVPVEVFRAVGGFDEGYFMNAEEVDLQRRLRAHGIPSVFIGTVSLSHVGGGSSDPAARRRWLVASRMRYAQTWGGRRRLAAALTAATAVNAVVNTGRRLAGRDVDPVATAREELRLIHGGRS
;
A
#
# COMPACT_ATOMS: atom_id res chain seq x y z
N MET A 1 -5.01 35.61 3.16
CA MET A 1 -5.02 34.32 2.46
C MET A 1 -3.59 34.10 2.00
N SER A 2 -2.81 33.31 2.77
CA SER A 2 -1.44 32.98 2.41
C SER A 2 -1.47 32.08 1.17
N ASP A 3 -0.68 32.44 0.16
CA ASP A 3 -0.48 31.67 -1.06
C ASP A 3 -0.02 30.26 -0.65
N GLY A 4 -0.89 29.25 -0.85
CA GLY A 4 -0.70 27.87 -0.39
C GLY A 4 0.37 27.06 -1.15
N ARG A 5 1.39 27.75 -1.68
CA ARG A 5 2.55 27.09 -2.25
C ARG A 5 3.39 26.53 -1.11
N VAL A 6 3.47 25.23 -1.01
CA VAL A 6 4.48 24.55 -0.19
C VAL A 6 5.83 24.82 -0.86
N THR A 7 6.40 25.99 -0.56
CA THR A 7 7.69 26.47 -1.10
C THR A 7 8.89 25.80 -0.41
N GLY A 8 8.67 24.71 0.35
CA GLY A 8 9.72 23.87 0.89
C GLY A 8 10.36 23.02 -0.19
N SER A 9 11.65 23.18 -0.39
CA SER A 9 12.38 22.48 -1.45
C SER A 9 12.77 21.04 -1.11
N GLY A 10 12.44 20.51 0.08
CA GLY A 10 12.95 19.23 0.57
C GLY A 10 11.90 18.15 0.76
N VAL A 11 12.37 16.90 0.65
CA VAL A 11 11.58 15.68 0.83
C VAL A 11 12.29 14.75 1.82
N THR A 12 11.60 14.33 2.88
CA THR A 12 12.04 13.20 3.69
C THR A 12 11.44 11.92 3.10
N VAL A 13 12.30 11.01 2.65
CA VAL A 13 11.93 9.69 2.17
C VAL A 13 12.02 8.70 3.33
N VAL A 14 10.90 8.11 3.72
CA VAL A 14 10.85 7.07 4.76
C VAL A 14 10.68 5.71 4.09
N VAL A 15 11.67 4.83 4.32
CA VAL A 15 11.71 3.48 3.75
C VAL A 15 11.59 2.47 4.90
N PRO A 16 10.42 1.86 5.12
CA PRO A 16 10.28 0.75 6.06
C PRO A 16 11.01 -0.48 5.53
N HIS A 17 11.75 -1.15 6.40
CA HIS A 17 12.57 -2.31 6.07
C HIS A 17 12.28 -3.49 6.99
N TYR A 18 12.25 -4.70 6.44
CA TYR A 18 12.23 -5.94 7.19
C TYR A 18 12.87 -7.08 6.37
N GLY A 19 13.87 -7.76 6.94
CA GLY A 19 14.50 -8.97 6.38
C GLY A 19 15.74 -8.69 5.56
N ASP A 20 15.82 -9.14 4.29
CA ASP A 20 16.99 -8.99 3.42
C ASP A 20 17.27 -7.51 3.10
N PRO A 21 18.46 -6.97 3.45
CA PRO A 21 18.80 -5.58 3.16
C PRO A 21 19.08 -5.29 1.67
N GLY A 22 19.32 -6.30 0.85
CA GLY A 22 19.71 -6.13 -0.54
C GLY A 22 18.77 -5.27 -1.39
N PRO A 23 17.44 -5.51 -1.38
CA PRO A 23 16.49 -4.64 -2.06
C PRO A 23 16.53 -3.19 -1.57
N THR A 24 16.54 -2.99 -0.27
CA THR A 24 16.58 -1.65 0.36
C THR A 24 17.84 -0.88 -0.02
N LEU A 25 19.00 -1.55 -0.04
CA LEU A 25 20.26 -0.92 -0.45
C LEU A 25 20.22 -0.47 -1.92
N ARG A 26 19.58 -1.23 -2.80
CA ARG A 26 19.37 -0.80 -4.20
C ARG A 26 18.47 0.43 -4.30
N THR A 27 17.36 0.44 -3.56
CA THR A 27 16.47 1.61 -3.49
C THR A 27 17.19 2.85 -2.96
N ILE A 28 18.05 2.71 -1.94
CA ILE A 28 18.91 3.81 -1.43
C ILE A 28 19.85 4.32 -2.52
N GLU A 29 20.44 3.43 -3.30
CA GLU A 29 21.35 3.83 -4.38
C GLU A 29 20.62 4.60 -5.48
N ASP A 30 19.39 4.21 -5.83
CA ASP A 30 18.55 4.97 -6.77
C ASP A 30 18.17 6.35 -6.18
N LEU A 31 17.92 6.45 -4.87
CA LEU A 31 17.67 7.74 -4.19
C LEU A 31 18.91 8.65 -4.19
N ARG A 32 20.10 8.10 -4.05
CA ARG A 32 21.36 8.87 -4.14
C ARG A 32 21.64 9.42 -5.52
N ARG A 33 21.14 8.73 -6.56
CA ARG A 33 21.30 9.13 -7.97
C ARG A 33 20.25 10.09 -8.46
N GLN A 34 19.33 10.55 -7.58
CA GLN A 34 18.26 11.46 -7.99
C GLN A 34 18.85 12.80 -8.51
N ALA A 35 18.50 13.14 -9.74
CA ALA A 35 18.82 14.43 -10.36
C ALA A 35 17.80 15.47 -9.91
N THR A 36 18.00 16.05 -8.75
CA THR A 36 17.11 17.06 -8.15
C THR A 36 17.92 18.13 -7.43
N ALA A 37 17.42 19.37 -7.48
CA ALA A 37 17.94 20.47 -6.66
C ALA A 37 17.35 20.46 -5.23
N ARG A 38 16.38 19.58 -4.94
CA ARG A 38 15.72 19.46 -3.64
C ARG A 38 16.61 18.73 -2.65
N THR A 39 16.50 19.08 -1.37
CA THR A 39 17.08 18.29 -0.30
C THR A 39 16.31 16.96 -0.20
N VAL A 40 17.00 15.84 -0.37
CA VAL A 40 16.44 14.49 -0.17
C VAL A 40 17.05 13.90 1.10
N GLU A 41 16.27 13.84 2.16
CA GLU A 41 16.63 13.16 3.40
C GLU A 41 16.10 11.72 3.35
N VAL A 42 16.93 10.73 3.66
CA VAL A 42 16.52 9.32 3.64
C VAL A 42 16.56 8.75 5.05
N VAL A 43 15.43 8.20 5.48
CA VAL A 43 15.28 7.51 6.76
C VAL A 43 14.85 6.07 6.49
N VAL A 44 15.70 5.11 6.83
CA VAL A 44 15.37 3.68 6.81
C VAL A 44 14.95 3.26 8.20
N VAL A 45 13.79 2.61 8.29
CA VAL A 45 13.30 2.09 9.57
C VAL A 45 13.30 0.57 9.51
N ASP A 46 14.26 -0.02 10.21
CA ASP A 46 14.35 -1.47 10.40
C ASP A 46 13.31 -1.91 11.45
N ASP A 47 12.25 -2.55 10.99
CA ASP A 47 11.12 -3.00 11.80
C ASP A 47 11.45 -4.32 12.55
N CYS A 48 12.56 -4.33 13.28
CA CYS A 48 13.07 -5.50 14.04
C CYS A 48 13.38 -6.70 13.13
N SER A 49 14.15 -6.50 12.06
CA SER A 49 14.65 -7.60 11.21
C SER A 49 15.42 -8.63 12.02
N PRO A 50 15.45 -9.92 11.63
CA PRO A 50 16.30 -10.93 12.27
C PRO A 50 17.77 -10.49 12.35
N GLU A 51 18.31 -9.97 11.24
CA GLU A 51 19.62 -9.32 11.17
C GLU A 51 19.40 -7.81 11.06
N PRO A 52 20.10 -6.98 11.89
CA PRO A 52 19.98 -5.53 11.80
C PRO A 52 20.32 -4.98 10.42
N PHE A 53 19.57 -3.97 9.98
CA PHE A 53 19.92 -3.26 8.75
C PHE A 53 21.31 -2.63 8.89
N PRO A 54 22.20 -2.78 7.89
CA PRO A 54 23.55 -2.23 7.96
C PRO A 54 23.54 -0.70 7.92
N GLU A 55 24.56 -0.08 8.50
CA GLU A 55 24.79 1.36 8.33
C GLU A 55 24.95 1.70 6.84
N ALA A 56 24.34 2.79 6.42
CA ALA A 56 24.41 3.27 5.04
C ALA A 56 24.76 4.76 5.03
N GLN A 57 25.81 5.13 4.29
CA GLN A 57 26.29 6.52 4.24
C GLN A 57 25.19 7.48 3.78
N GLY A 58 24.99 8.60 4.48
CA GLY A 58 24.00 9.63 4.14
C GLY A 58 22.55 9.19 4.36
N VAL A 59 22.32 8.15 5.13
CA VAL A 59 21.00 7.62 5.50
C VAL A 59 20.89 7.54 7.01
N THR A 60 19.78 8.01 7.55
CA THR A 60 19.44 7.78 8.96
C THR A 60 18.81 6.40 9.10
N VAL A 61 19.44 5.50 9.81
CA VAL A 61 18.90 4.16 10.10
C VAL A 61 18.34 4.13 11.52
N VAL A 62 17.08 3.72 11.64
CA VAL A 62 16.41 3.54 12.94
C VAL A 62 15.98 2.10 13.04
N ARG A 63 16.35 1.43 14.14
CA ARG A 63 15.86 0.09 14.43
C ARG A 63 14.79 0.15 15.51
N ARG A 64 13.69 -0.54 15.27
CA ARG A 64 12.62 -0.73 16.26
C ARG A 64 12.87 -1.97 17.10
N ASP A 65 12.38 -1.96 18.33
CA ASP A 65 12.55 -3.09 19.28
C ASP A 65 11.59 -4.26 18.95
N THR A 66 10.50 -3.99 18.23
CA THR A 66 9.49 -4.99 17.87
C THR A 66 9.01 -4.77 16.45
N ASN A 67 8.69 -5.86 15.76
CA ASN A 67 8.05 -5.79 14.45
C ASN A 67 6.57 -5.37 14.61
N GLY A 68 6.28 -4.13 14.25
CA GLY A 68 4.94 -3.53 14.32
C GLY A 68 4.24 -3.43 12.96
N GLY A 69 4.91 -3.82 11.89
CA GLY A 69 4.42 -3.75 10.53
C GLY A 69 4.63 -2.39 9.86
N PHE A 70 4.18 -2.31 8.62
CA PHE A 70 4.46 -1.20 7.70
C PHE A 70 4.12 0.18 8.30
N GLY A 71 2.89 0.37 8.76
CA GLY A 71 2.43 1.66 9.28
C GLY A 71 3.21 2.14 10.49
N SER A 72 3.50 1.24 11.44
CA SER A 72 4.27 1.55 12.64
C SER A 72 5.72 1.92 12.30
N ALA A 73 6.34 1.22 11.35
CA ALA A 73 7.68 1.55 10.87
C ALA A 73 7.72 2.95 10.23
N VAL A 74 6.75 3.25 9.35
CA VAL A 74 6.66 4.58 8.74
C VAL A 74 6.45 5.67 9.79
N ASN A 75 5.57 5.49 10.75
CA ASN A 75 5.35 6.46 11.84
C ASN A 75 6.64 6.77 12.59
N SER A 76 7.44 5.73 12.88
CA SER A 76 8.75 5.90 13.54
C SER A 76 9.72 6.75 12.70
N GLY A 77 9.74 6.55 11.38
CA GLY A 77 10.57 7.35 10.47
C GLY A 77 10.09 8.79 10.33
N VAL A 78 8.77 9.00 10.26
CA VAL A 78 8.18 10.35 10.15
C VAL A 78 8.44 11.19 11.40
N ALA A 79 8.63 10.58 12.56
CA ALA A 79 9.03 11.31 13.77
C ALA A 79 10.37 12.04 13.60
N LEU A 80 11.24 11.57 12.72
CA LEU A 80 12.55 12.17 12.41
C LEU A 80 12.53 13.07 11.17
N ALA A 81 11.40 13.16 10.46
CA ALA A 81 11.30 13.95 9.23
C ALA A 81 11.53 15.43 9.49
N THR A 82 12.52 16.01 8.79
CA THR A 82 12.90 17.43 8.88
C THR A 82 12.43 18.24 7.67
N GLN A 83 12.13 17.58 6.55
CA GLN A 83 11.68 18.25 5.33
C GLN A 83 10.14 18.39 5.31
N PRO A 84 9.60 19.38 4.59
CA PRO A 84 8.16 19.66 4.56
C PRO A 84 7.32 18.59 3.84
N LEU A 85 7.93 17.85 2.91
CA LEU A 85 7.27 16.76 2.20
C LEU A 85 7.76 15.41 2.71
N LEU A 86 6.85 14.48 2.87
CA LEU A 86 7.09 13.08 3.16
C LEU A 86 6.87 12.25 1.90
N LEU A 87 7.84 11.44 1.52
CA LEU A 87 7.67 10.35 0.58
C LEU A 87 7.77 9.02 1.34
N VAL A 88 6.65 8.37 1.58
CA VAL A 88 6.65 6.97 2.02
C VAL A 88 7.00 6.11 0.81
N LEU A 89 8.00 5.26 0.92
CA LEU A 89 8.51 4.48 -0.21
C LEU A 89 8.83 3.04 0.22
N ASN A 90 8.32 2.06 -0.52
CA ASN A 90 8.67 0.65 -0.27
C ASN A 90 10.16 0.42 -0.50
N SER A 91 10.69 -0.60 0.18
CA SER A 91 12.10 -0.95 0.19
C SER A 91 12.58 -1.75 -1.04
N ASP A 92 11.66 -2.18 -1.91
CA ASP A 92 11.91 -3.07 -3.06
C ASP A 92 11.45 -2.45 -4.39
N VAL A 93 11.72 -1.16 -4.54
CA VAL A 93 11.39 -0.39 -5.74
C VAL A 93 12.64 -0.04 -6.55
N THR A 94 12.43 0.24 -7.84
CA THR A 94 13.44 0.81 -8.75
C THR A 94 12.93 2.15 -9.25
N LEU A 95 13.77 3.18 -9.17
CA LEU A 95 13.44 4.55 -9.48
C LEU A 95 14.28 5.07 -10.65
N ASP A 96 13.65 5.84 -11.54
CA ASP A 96 14.38 6.65 -12.51
C ASP A 96 15.10 7.81 -11.83
N ALA A 97 16.19 8.31 -12.40
CA ALA A 97 17.01 9.37 -11.82
C ALA A 97 16.27 10.70 -11.59
N THR A 98 15.14 10.93 -12.22
CA THR A 98 14.31 12.15 -12.08
C THR A 98 13.03 11.92 -11.27
N PHE A 99 12.85 10.75 -10.68
CA PHE A 99 11.60 10.34 -10.05
C PHE A 99 11.11 11.32 -8.97
N VAL A 100 11.98 11.69 -8.03
CA VAL A 100 11.60 12.56 -6.90
C VAL A 100 11.18 13.94 -7.40
N GLU A 101 11.99 14.56 -8.28
CA GLU A 101 11.67 15.87 -8.85
C GLU A 101 10.36 15.83 -9.62
N ALA A 102 10.22 14.88 -10.53
CA ALA A 102 9.04 14.75 -11.38
C ALA A 102 7.76 14.49 -10.57
N LEU A 103 7.84 13.69 -9.49
CA LEU A 103 6.68 13.41 -8.63
C LEU A 103 6.26 14.65 -7.86
N VAL A 104 7.21 15.39 -7.27
CA VAL A 104 6.91 16.61 -6.52
C VAL A 104 6.32 17.67 -7.45
N ASP A 105 6.91 17.89 -8.63
CA ASP A 105 6.43 18.89 -9.58
C ASP A 105 5.03 18.57 -10.10
N ALA A 106 4.77 17.31 -10.45
CA ALA A 106 3.46 16.88 -10.93
C ALA A 106 2.37 16.93 -9.83
N ALA A 107 2.76 16.75 -8.56
CA ALA A 107 1.87 16.84 -7.42
C ALA A 107 1.59 18.30 -6.97
N GLN A 108 2.48 19.25 -7.26
CA GLN A 108 2.41 20.63 -6.77
C GLN A 108 1.06 21.32 -6.98
N PRO A 109 0.39 21.21 -8.15
CA PRO A 109 -0.90 21.85 -8.37
C PRO A 109 -2.05 21.33 -7.50
N TRP A 110 -1.85 20.17 -6.86
CA TRP A 110 -2.86 19.46 -6.07
C TRP A 110 -2.65 19.62 -4.57
N MET A 111 -1.50 20.15 -4.13
CA MET A 111 -1.16 20.24 -2.72
C MET A 111 -2.05 21.24 -1.96
N PRO A 112 -2.46 20.88 -0.72
CA PRO A 112 -2.10 19.67 0.02
C PRO A 112 -2.91 18.43 -0.46
N ALA A 113 -2.20 17.35 -0.78
CA ALA A 113 -2.78 16.10 -1.27
C ALA A 113 -1.89 14.91 -0.89
N VAL A 114 -2.43 13.68 -1.02
CA VAL A 114 -1.62 12.47 -1.14
C VAL A 114 -1.43 12.17 -2.62
N ALA A 115 -0.21 12.20 -3.11
CA ALA A 115 0.08 11.89 -4.51
C ALA A 115 0.81 10.54 -4.65
N GLY A 116 0.33 9.68 -5.56
CA GLY A 116 0.94 8.39 -5.84
C GLY A 116 1.25 8.20 -7.32
N PRO A 117 2.44 7.68 -7.68
CA PRO A 117 2.86 7.46 -9.05
C PRO A 117 2.20 6.22 -9.68
N LEU A 118 2.44 6.04 -10.97
CA LEU A 118 2.18 4.79 -11.65
C LEU A 118 3.16 3.71 -11.16
N VAL A 119 2.63 2.65 -10.57
CA VAL A 119 3.43 1.48 -10.18
C VAL A 119 3.42 0.46 -11.32
N ARG A 120 4.58 -0.05 -11.68
CA ARG A 120 4.76 -1.14 -12.64
C ARG A 120 5.25 -2.39 -11.93
N ASP A 121 4.84 -3.54 -12.40
CA ASP A 121 5.44 -4.80 -12.00
C ASP A 121 6.80 -5.01 -12.71
N PRO A 122 7.58 -6.06 -12.35
CA PRO A 122 8.87 -6.31 -13.00
C PRO A 122 8.79 -6.60 -14.50
N SER A 123 7.61 -6.94 -15.03
CA SER A 123 7.38 -7.10 -16.48
C SER A 123 7.07 -5.78 -17.18
N GLY A 124 7.00 -4.67 -16.43
CA GLY A 124 6.65 -3.34 -16.92
C GLY A 124 5.14 -3.10 -17.05
N GLN A 125 4.31 -4.06 -16.66
CA GLN A 125 2.86 -3.90 -16.69
C GLN A 125 2.35 -3.02 -15.55
N HIS A 126 1.22 -2.38 -15.79
CA HIS A 126 0.55 -1.51 -14.83
C HIS A 126 -0.05 -2.28 -13.65
N ALA A 127 0.39 -2.00 -12.44
CA ALA A 127 0.01 -2.68 -11.21
C ALA A 127 -1.11 -1.95 -10.42
N ASN A 128 -2.19 -1.50 -11.09
CA ASN A 128 -3.39 -0.93 -10.45
C ASN A 128 -3.09 0.04 -9.28
N SER A 129 -2.37 1.12 -9.57
CA SER A 129 -1.81 2.07 -8.60
C SER A 129 -2.84 2.92 -7.85
N ALA A 130 -4.08 3.00 -8.35
CA ALA A 130 -5.17 3.73 -7.73
C ALA A 130 -6.43 2.87 -7.62
N ARG A 131 -7.21 3.11 -6.56
CA ARG A 131 -8.36 2.27 -6.25
C ARG A 131 -9.51 3.07 -5.63
N HIS A 132 -10.71 2.48 -5.64
CA HIS A 132 -11.88 2.94 -4.91
C HIS A 132 -11.81 2.50 -3.44
N PHE A 133 -12.37 3.29 -2.52
CA PHE A 133 -12.48 2.86 -1.13
C PHE A 133 -13.19 1.51 -1.05
N PRO A 134 -12.67 0.57 -0.22
CA PRO A 134 -13.22 -0.76 -0.14
C PRO A 134 -14.69 -0.76 0.29
N THR A 135 -15.54 -1.38 -0.53
CA THR A 135 -16.92 -1.70 -0.20
C THR A 135 -17.06 -3.19 0.12
N VAL A 136 -18.15 -3.58 0.76
CA VAL A 136 -18.47 -5.01 0.96
C VAL A 136 -18.53 -5.75 -0.38
N GLY A 137 -19.10 -5.10 -1.42
CA GLY A 137 -19.18 -5.68 -2.77
C GLY A 137 -17.81 -5.91 -3.40
N HIS A 138 -16.92 -4.91 -3.38
CA HIS A 138 -15.55 -5.04 -3.91
C HIS A 138 -14.82 -6.21 -3.26
N GLN A 139 -14.88 -6.32 -1.92
CA GLN A 139 -14.18 -7.35 -1.17
C GLN A 139 -14.79 -8.74 -1.38
N ALA A 140 -16.11 -8.86 -1.51
CA ALA A 140 -16.79 -10.11 -1.81
C ALA A 140 -16.43 -10.63 -3.22
N VAL A 141 -16.45 -9.75 -4.25
CA VAL A 141 -16.06 -10.13 -5.61
C VAL A 141 -14.58 -10.51 -5.68
N GLU A 142 -13.71 -9.79 -4.96
CA GLU A 142 -12.29 -10.14 -4.87
C GLU A 142 -12.05 -11.49 -4.18
N TRP A 143 -12.92 -11.89 -3.23
CA TRP A 143 -12.86 -13.18 -2.54
C TRP A 143 -13.26 -14.36 -3.42
N LEU A 144 -14.05 -14.13 -4.48
CA LEU A 144 -14.50 -15.17 -5.41
C LEU A 144 -13.35 -15.66 -6.29
N THR A 145 -12.78 -16.81 -5.95
CA THR A 145 -11.66 -17.44 -6.68
C THR A 145 -11.99 -17.81 -8.14
N PRO A 146 -13.25 -18.17 -8.51
CA PRO A 146 -13.60 -18.44 -9.91
C PRO A 146 -13.39 -17.23 -10.84
N LEU A 147 -13.50 -16.01 -10.31
CA LEU A 147 -13.35 -14.78 -11.08
C LEU A 147 -11.89 -14.36 -11.25
N ALA A 148 -10.95 -14.96 -10.50
CA ALA A 148 -9.54 -14.55 -10.49
C ALA A 148 -8.90 -14.56 -11.89
N ARG A 149 -9.21 -15.57 -12.72
CA ARG A 149 -8.69 -15.73 -14.09
C ARG A 149 -9.18 -14.69 -15.10
N HIS A 150 -10.18 -13.88 -14.73
CA HIS A 150 -10.83 -12.90 -15.59
C HIS A 150 -10.61 -11.46 -15.08
N ARG A 151 -9.73 -11.26 -14.08
CA ARG A 151 -9.48 -9.95 -13.45
C ARG A 151 -8.75 -8.97 -14.36
N ASP A 152 -8.25 -9.38 -15.51
CA ASP A 152 -7.76 -8.54 -16.59
C ASP A 152 -8.88 -7.72 -17.26
N ARG A 153 -10.12 -8.21 -17.21
CA ARG A 153 -11.29 -7.51 -17.80
C ARG A 153 -11.62 -6.25 -16.99
N ARG A 154 -11.77 -5.11 -17.68
CA ARG A 154 -12.06 -3.81 -17.06
C ARG A 154 -13.21 -3.86 -16.05
N VAL A 155 -14.33 -4.52 -16.41
CA VAL A 155 -15.50 -4.64 -15.51
C VAL A 155 -15.17 -5.34 -14.20
N LEU A 156 -14.34 -6.40 -14.23
CA LEU A 156 -13.93 -7.11 -13.03
C LEU A 156 -12.84 -6.37 -12.24
N ARG A 157 -12.00 -5.59 -12.92
CA ARG A 157 -11.08 -4.67 -12.23
C ARG A 157 -11.86 -3.65 -11.41
N GLU A 158 -12.87 -2.99 -11.99
CA GLU A 158 -13.76 -2.09 -11.25
C GLU A 158 -14.50 -2.82 -10.11
N ALA A 159 -15.03 -4.00 -10.38
CA ALA A 159 -15.80 -4.77 -9.40
C ALA A 159 -14.96 -5.22 -8.18
N VAL A 160 -13.64 -5.29 -8.29
CA VAL A 160 -12.71 -5.53 -7.17
C VAL A 160 -12.12 -4.23 -6.60
N GLY A 161 -12.60 -3.08 -7.04
CA GLY A 161 -12.25 -1.77 -6.50
C GLY A 161 -11.02 -1.12 -7.13
N HIS A 162 -10.57 -1.53 -8.33
CA HIS A 162 -9.55 -0.78 -9.05
C HIS A 162 -10.17 0.41 -9.79
N ASP A 163 -9.56 1.58 -9.71
CA ASP A 163 -9.97 2.72 -10.52
C ASP A 163 -9.36 2.60 -11.92
N THR A 164 -10.16 2.16 -12.89
CA THR A 164 -9.69 1.92 -14.26
C THR A 164 -9.47 3.19 -15.07
N ARG A 165 -9.70 4.39 -14.50
CA ARG A 165 -9.32 5.68 -15.08
C ARG A 165 -7.84 5.98 -14.87
N ALA A 166 -7.23 5.36 -13.85
CA ALA A 166 -5.81 5.51 -13.52
C ALA A 166 -4.94 4.73 -14.52
N VAL A 167 -4.69 5.35 -15.66
CA VAL A 167 -3.88 4.81 -16.76
C VAL A 167 -2.59 5.61 -16.93
N PRO A 168 -1.55 5.09 -17.60
CA PRO A 168 -0.33 5.84 -17.89
C PRO A 168 -0.63 7.20 -18.54
N GLY A 169 0.03 8.25 -18.04
CA GLY A 169 -0.16 9.64 -18.49
C GLY A 169 -1.33 10.39 -17.85
N ALA A 170 -2.26 9.72 -17.18
CA ALA A 170 -3.39 10.37 -16.50
C ALA A 170 -2.95 11.02 -15.18
N VAL A 171 -3.45 12.22 -14.87
CA VAL A 171 -3.34 12.85 -13.55
C VAL A 171 -4.75 13.18 -13.10
N LEU A 172 -5.24 12.52 -12.03
CA LEU A 172 -6.63 12.67 -11.60
C LEU A 172 -6.82 12.37 -10.12
N PRO A 173 -7.83 12.98 -9.48
CA PRO A 173 -8.23 12.60 -8.13
C PRO A 173 -8.84 11.20 -8.11
N VAL A 174 -8.44 10.43 -7.10
CA VAL A 174 -8.88 9.05 -6.87
C VAL A 174 -9.29 8.87 -5.41
N ASP A 175 -9.87 7.72 -5.05
CA ASP A 175 -10.19 7.51 -3.65
C ASP A 175 -8.93 7.25 -2.81
N TRP A 176 -8.01 6.43 -3.31
CA TRP A 176 -6.72 6.21 -2.69
C TRP A 176 -5.67 5.67 -3.67
N VAL A 177 -4.41 5.93 -3.39
CA VAL A 177 -3.24 5.41 -4.11
C VAL A 177 -2.54 4.35 -3.25
N VAL A 178 -1.92 3.36 -3.89
CA VAL A 178 -1.25 2.25 -3.19
C VAL A 178 -0.04 2.72 -2.39
N GLY A 179 0.22 2.08 -1.25
CA GLY A 179 1.27 2.42 -0.30
C GLY A 179 2.71 2.21 -0.78
N VAL A 180 2.91 1.76 -2.03
CA VAL A 180 4.25 1.56 -2.61
C VAL A 180 5.06 2.84 -2.67
N ALA A 181 4.42 3.96 -3.03
CA ALA A 181 4.99 5.31 -2.97
C ALA A 181 3.87 6.32 -2.75
N MET A 182 3.96 7.10 -1.69
CA MET A 182 2.99 8.15 -1.34
C MET A 182 3.72 9.42 -0.94
N LEU A 183 3.52 10.49 -1.71
CA LEU A 183 3.99 11.83 -1.39
C LEU A 183 2.87 12.59 -0.67
N VAL A 184 3.16 13.16 0.49
CA VAL A 184 2.19 13.92 1.29
C VAL A 184 2.92 14.98 2.13
N PRO A 185 2.35 16.17 2.40
CA PRO A 185 2.95 17.10 3.35
C PRO A 185 3.06 16.48 4.75
N VAL A 186 4.23 16.61 5.40
CA VAL A 186 4.50 16.05 6.73
C VAL A 186 3.46 16.54 7.76
N GLU A 187 3.12 17.82 7.73
CA GLU A 187 2.13 18.41 8.65
C GLU A 187 0.75 17.78 8.48
N VAL A 188 0.34 17.53 7.23
CA VAL A 188 -0.94 16.90 6.92
C VAL A 188 -0.98 15.45 7.40
N PHE A 189 0.11 14.70 7.22
CA PHE A 189 0.25 13.35 7.74
C PHE A 189 0.17 13.32 9.27
N ARG A 190 0.91 14.22 9.94
CA ARG A 190 0.92 14.34 11.40
C ARG A 190 -0.43 14.79 11.97
N ALA A 191 -1.13 15.71 11.31
CA ALA A 191 -2.41 16.25 11.77
C ALA A 191 -3.52 15.19 11.91
N VAL A 192 -3.47 14.11 11.13
CA VAL A 192 -4.41 12.98 11.26
C VAL A 192 -3.87 11.84 12.11
N GLY A 193 -2.72 12.02 12.78
CA GLY A 193 -2.11 11.02 13.66
C GLY A 193 -1.31 9.93 12.93
N GLY A 194 -0.93 10.14 11.68
CA GLY A 194 -0.17 9.16 10.90
C GLY A 194 -0.96 7.90 10.56
N PHE A 195 -0.26 6.79 10.36
CA PHE A 195 -0.89 5.48 10.18
C PHE A 195 -1.49 4.95 11.50
N ASP A 196 -2.64 4.27 11.42
CA ASP A 196 -3.19 3.50 12.54
C ASP A 196 -2.38 2.21 12.72
N GLU A 197 -1.62 2.14 13.81
CA GLU A 197 -0.73 1.01 14.13
C GLU A 197 -1.48 -0.28 14.48
N GLY A 198 -2.78 -0.24 14.57
CA GLY A 198 -3.60 -1.45 14.68
C GLY A 198 -3.68 -2.25 13.38
N TYR A 199 -3.20 -1.73 12.24
CA TYR A 199 -2.94 -2.49 11.03
C TYR A 199 -1.49 -2.96 11.04
N PHE A 200 -1.28 -4.27 11.00
CA PHE A 200 0.07 -4.81 10.86
C PHE A 200 0.57 -4.64 9.42
N MET A 201 -0.29 -4.97 8.45
CA MET A 201 0.02 -4.87 7.02
C MET A 201 -1.27 -4.88 6.19
N ASN A 202 -1.33 -4.08 5.15
CA ASN A 202 -2.46 -3.82 4.27
C ASN A 202 -3.58 -2.99 4.92
N ALA A 203 -4.19 -2.13 4.14
CA ALA A 203 -5.27 -1.21 4.48
C ALA A 203 -4.92 -0.04 5.42
N GLU A 204 -3.71 0.04 5.97
CA GLU A 204 -3.23 1.21 6.70
C GLU A 204 -3.21 2.46 5.80
N GLU A 205 -2.75 2.33 4.57
CA GLU A 205 -2.74 3.42 3.58
C GLU A 205 -4.14 3.83 3.13
N VAL A 206 -5.07 2.87 3.07
CA VAL A 206 -6.48 3.13 2.74
C VAL A 206 -7.16 3.90 3.86
N ASP A 207 -6.92 3.48 5.11
CA ASP A 207 -7.46 4.13 6.31
C ASP A 207 -6.93 5.56 6.43
N LEU A 208 -5.61 5.76 6.30
CA LEU A 208 -4.98 7.08 6.31
C LEU A 208 -5.63 8.02 5.29
N GLN A 209 -5.71 7.58 4.02
CA GLN A 209 -6.24 8.41 2.94
C GLN A 209 -7.74 8.68 3.10
N ARG A 210 -8.48 7.76 3.71
CA ARG A 210 -9.89 7.99 4.04
C ARG A 210 -10.06 9.01 5.17
N ARG A 211 -9.20 8.99 6.22
CA ARG A 211 -9.15 10.04 7.24
C ARG A 211 -8.78 11.39 6.64
N LEU A 212 -7.76 11.45 5.79
CA LEU A 212 -7.36 12.65 5.09
C LEU A 212 -8.48 13.21 4.21
N ARG A 213 -9.19 12.35 3.49
CA ARG A 213 -10.36 12.75 2.69
C ARG A 213 -11.46 13.38 3.55
N ALA A 214 -11.70 12.88 4.76
CA ALA A 214 -12.66 13.48 5.69
C ALA A 214 -12.25 14.89 6.14
N HIS A 215 -10.98 15.24 6.05
CA HIS A 215 -10.43 16.58 6.28
C HIS A 215 -10.27 17.41 4.99
N GLY A 216 -10.85 16.98 3.87
CA GLY A 216 -10.81 17.71 2.60
C GLY A 216 -9.50 17.53 1.81
N ILE A 217 -8.60 16.65 2.23
CA ILE A 217 -7.32 16.38 1.55
C ILE A 217 -7.54 15.25 0.53
N PRO A 218 -7.36 15.52 -0.77
CA PRO A 218 -7.56 14.52 -1.83
C PRO A 218 -6.38 13.55 -1.95
N SER A 219 -6.65 12.38 -2.52
CA SER A 219 -5.63 11.51 -3.10
C SER A 219 -5.60 11.72 -4.60
N VAL A 220 -4.41 11.79 -5.19
CA VAL A 220 -4.21 12.07 -6.63
C VAL A 220 -3.28 11.02 -7.23
N PHE A 221 -3.73 10.40 -8.29
CA PHE A 221 -2.88 9.53 -9.11
C PHE A 221 -2.08 10.36 -10.10
N ILE A 222 -0.76 10.16 -10.14
CA ILE A 222 0.20 10.84 -11.01
C ILE A 222 0.73 9.82 -12.03
N GLY A 223 -0.03 9.56 -13.09
CA GLY A 223 0.32 8.57 -14.11
C GLY A 223 1.42 8.99 -15.08
N THR A 224 1.90 10.24 -14.98
CA THR A 224 3.04 10.77 -15.76
C THR A 224 4.39 10.38 -15.15
N VAL A 225 4.42 9.95 -13.88
CA VAL A 225 5.61 9.49 -13.17
C VAL A 225 5.43 8.03 -12.81
N SER A 226 6.46 7.21 -12.98
CA SER A 226 6.37 5.78 -12.70
C SER A 226 7.58 5.25 -11.95
N LEU A 227 7.37 4.16 -11.20
CA LEU A 227 8.41 3.33 -10.61
C LEU A 227 8.10 1.84 -10.88
N SER A 228 9.12 0.99 -10.71
CA SER A 228 8.93 -0.47 -10.72
C SER A 228 8.99 -1.02 -9.32
N HIS A 229 8.13 -2.00 -9.00
CA HIS A 229 8.04 -2.63 -7.69
C HIS A 229 8.05 -4.15 -7.83
N VAL A 230 8.99 -4.80 -7.16
CA VAL A 230 9.16 -6.25 -7.23
C VAL A 230 8.02 -6.98 -6.51
N GLY A 231 7.68 -6.50 -5.34
CA GLY A 231 6.55 -7.00 -4.55
C GLY A 231 6.68 -8.43 -4.03
N GLY A 232 6.13 -8.68 -2.84
CA GLY A 232 5.83 -10.03 -2.35
C GLY A 232 6.98 -10.91 -1.89
N GLY A 233 8.23 -10.39 -1.85
CA GLY A 233 9.43 -11.23 -1.60
C GLY A 233 9.69 -11.65 -0.16
N SER A 234 9.20 -10.91 0.84
CA SER A 234 9.70 -11.02 2.22
C SER A 234 8.81 -11.78 3.21
N SER A 235 7.64 -12.29 2.82
CA SER A 235 6.72 -12.90 3.79
C SER A 235 6.04 -14.18 3.30
N ASP A 236 5.79 -15.11 4.23
CA ASP A 236 5.04 -16.34 4.00
C ASP A 236 3.62 -16.06 3.44
N PRO A 237 3.18 -16.76 2.38
CA PRO A 237 1.85 -16.57 1.77
C PRO A 237 0.68 -16.74 2.75
N ALA A 238 0.78 -17.68 3.70
CA ALA A 238 -0.27 -17.91 4.70
C ALA A 238 -0.32 -16.75 5.71
N ALA A 239 0.84 -16.22 6.13
CA ALA A 239 0.90 -15.03 6.99
C ALA A 239 0.30 -13.82 6.28
N ARG A 240 0.67 -13.56 5.02
CA ARG A 240 0.08 -12.47 4.21
C ARG A 240 -1.44 -12.56 4.11
N ARG A 241 -1.98 -13.77 3.91
CA ARG A 241 -3.43 -13.97 3.85
C ARG A 241 -4.10 -13.65 5.19
N ARG A 242 -3.50 -14.07 6.32
CA ARG A 242 -3.99 -13.73 7.67
C ARG A 242 -4.02 -12.21 7.88
N TRP A 243 -2.93 -11.52 7.59
CA TRP A 243 -2.85 -10.05 7.73
C TRP A 243 -3.87 -9.33 6.86
N LEU A 244 -3.99 -9.73 5.60
CA LEU A 244 -4.97 -9.15 4.67
C LEU A 244 -6.40 -9.27 5.20
N VAL A 245 -6.80 -10.44 5.70
CA VAL A 245 -8.16 -10.63 6.23
C VAL A 245 -8.36 -9.85 7.52
N ALA A 246 -7.39 -9.88 8.44
CA ALA A 246 -7.44 -9.11 9.68
C ALA A 246 -7.61 -7.61 9.40
N SER A 247 -6.84 -7.07 8.47
CA SER A 247 -6.88 -5.65 8.06
C SER A 247 -8.21 -5.29 7.38
N ARG A 248 -8.76 -6.14 6.54
CA ARG A 248 -10.11 -5.97 5.97
C ARG A 248 -11.18 -5.90 7.05
N MET A 249 -11.10 -6.78 8.04
CA MET A 249 -12.07 -6.81 9.14
C MET A 249 -11.93 -5.61 10.06
N ARG A 250 -10.68 -5.14 10.33
CA ARG A 250 -10.42 -3.91 11.06
C ARG A 250 -10.96 -2.69 10.30
N TYR A 251 -10.65 -2.56 9.01
CA TYR A 251 -11.16 -1.47 8.19
C TYR A 251 -12.70 -1.42 8.20
N ALA A 252 -13.35 -2.57 8.02
CA ALA A 252 -14.80 -2.66 8.08
C ALA A 252 -15.37 -2.40 9.49
N GLN A 253 -14.60 -2.60 10.55
CA GLN A 253 -14.96 -2.23 11.92
C GLN A 253 -14.89 -0.71 12.12
N THR A 254 -13.80 -0.07 11.67
CA THR A 254 -13.56 1.37 11.79
C THR A 254 -14.57 2.16 10.95
N TRP A 255 -14.77 1.75 9.70
CA TRP A 255 -15.57 2.50 8.72
C TRP A 255 -16.99 1.96 8.52
N GLY A 256 -17.38 0.97 9.32
CA GLY A 256 -18.69 0.34 9.30
C GLY A 256 -18.80 -0.85 8.34
N GLY A 257 -19.73 -1.74 8.64
CA GLY A 257 -20.05 -2.88 7.78
C GLY A 257 -19.38 -4.20 8.13
N ARG A 258 -18.66 -4.33 9.24
CA ARG A 258 -17.96 -5.57 9.64
C ARG A 258 -18.84 -6.83 9.58
N ARG A 259 -20.08 -6.76 10.11
CA ARG A 259 -21.02 -7.91 10.08
C ARG A 259 -21.46 -8.25 8.66
N ARG A 260 -21.73 -7.21 7.84
CA ARG A 260 -22.09 -7.39 6.41
C ARG A 260 -20.92 -7.98 5.61
N LEU A 261 -19.70 -7.50 5.87
CA LEU A 261 -18.50 -8.05 5.24
C LEU A 261 -18.30 -9.52 5.61
N ALA A 262 -18.38 -9.87 6.90
CA ALA A 262 -18.26 -11.25 7.35
C ALA A 262 -19.29 -12.17 6.68
N ALA A 263 -20.55 -11.75 6.61
CA ALA A 263 -21.60 -12.50 5.93
C ALA A 263 -21.33 -12.66 4.42
N ALA A 264 -20.90 -11.58 3.74
CA ALA A 264 -20.60 -11.62 2.31
C ALA A 264 -19.39 -12.52 1.98
N LEU A 265 -18.32 -12.44 2.78
CA LEU A 265 -17.15 -13.31 2.62
C LEU A 265 -17.50 -14.79 2.92
N THR A 266 -18.34 -15.05 3.92
CA THR A 266 -18.86 -16.42 4.22
C THR A 266 -19.65 -16.97 3.05
N ALA A 267 -20.54 -16.17 2.45
CA ALA A 267 -21.29 -16.58 1.26
C ALA A 267 -20.35 -16.83 0.08
N ALA A 268 -19.36 -15.98 -0.16
CA ALA A 268 -18.36 -16.15 -1.21
C ALA A 268 -17.50 -17.42 -0.96
N THR A 269 -17.16 -17.74 0.29
CA THR A 269 -16.48 -18.99 0.67
C THR A 269 -17.33 -20.22 0.33
N ALA A 270 -18.65 -20.17 0.56
CA ALA A 270 -19.54 -21.26 0.15
C ALA A 270 -19.53 -21.46 -1.38
N VAL A 271 -19.57 -20.38 -2.16
CA VAL A 271 -19.43 -20.44 -3.63
C VAL A 271 -18.07 -21.04 -4.03
N ASN A 272 -16.99 -20.59 -3.42
CA ASN A 272 -15.64 -21.15 -3.65
C ASN A 272 -15.59 -22.64 -3.35
N ALA A 273 -16.22 -23.11 -2.26
CA ALA A 273 -16.25 -24.52 -1.88
C ALA A 273 -16.96 -25.37 -2.94
N VAL A 274 -18.11 -24.92 -3.46
CA VAL A 274 -18.82 -25.61 -4.55
C VAL A 274 -17.94 -25.72 -5.80
N VAL A 275 -17.30 -24.62 -6.23
CA VAL A 275 -16.40 -24.61 -7.39
C VAL A 275 -15.18 -25.52 -7.17
N ASN A 276 -14.59 -25.49 -5.98
CA ASN A 276 -13.45 -26.34 -5.64
C ASN A 276 -13.84 -27.83 -5.57
N THR A 277 -15.07 -28.15 -5.15
CA THR A 277 -15.60 -29.54 -5.25
C THR A 277 -15.65 -30.00 -6.71
N GLY A 278 -16.17 -29.15 -7.62
CA GLY A 278 -16.15 -29.47 -9.06
C GLY A 278 -14.73 -29.64 -9.61
N ARG A 279 -13.77 -28.79 -9.19
CA ARG A 279 -12.35 -28.90 -9.56
C ARG A 279 -11.73 -30.22 -9.07
N ARG A 280 -12.01 -30.62 -7.84
CA ARG A 280 -11.55 -31.89 -7.26
C ARG A 280 -12.09 -33.08 -8.06
N LEU A 281 -13.39 -33.06 -8.39
CA LEU A 281 -14.02 -34.11 -9.22
C LEU A 281 -13.42 -34.17 -10.64
N ALA A 282 -12.92 -33.02 -11.14
CA ALA A 282 -12.18 -32.92 -12.41
C ALA A 282 -10.68 -33.24 -12.27
N GLY A 283 -10.23 -33.88 -11.17
CA GLY A 283 -8.86 -34.34 -10.97
C GLY A 283 -7.85 -33.28 -10.57
N ARG A 284 -8.30 -32.06 -10.11
CA ARG A 284 -7.40 -31.05 -9.59
C ARG A 284 -7.06 -31.31 -8.13
N ASP A 285 -5.80 -31.07 -7.77
CA ASP A 285 -5.32 -31.18 -6.39
C ASP A 285 -5.81 -29.94 -5.58
N VAL A 286 -6.99 -30.07 -4.98
CA VAL A 286 -7.60 -29.06 -4.10
C VAL A 286 -8.45 -29.76 -3.05
N ASP A 287 -8.34 -29.34 -1.80
CA ASP A 287 -9.24 -29.77 -0.72
C ASP A 287 -10.29 -28.67 -0.45
N PRO A 288 -11.54 -28.86 -0.92
CA PRO A 288 -12.60 -27.86 -0.76
C PRO A 288 -12.97 -27.61 0.71
N VAL A 289 -12.91 -28.65 1.53
CA VAL A 289 -13.33 -28.61 2.94
C VAL A 289 -12.27 -27.91 3.79
N ALA A 290 -11.00 -28.29 3.61
CA ALA A 290 -9.89 -27.67 4.33
C ALA A 290 -9.79 -26.17 3.96
N THR A 291 -9.88 -25.82 2.66
CA THR A 291 -9.87 -24.45 2.18
C THR A 291 -11.02 -23.62 2.78
N ALA A 292 -12.24 -24.13 2.76
CA ALA A 292 -13.39 -23.43 3.31
C ALA A 292 -13.27 -23.24 4.84
N ARG A 293 -12.80 -24.25 5.56
CA ARG A 293 -12.55 -24.14 7.01
C ARG A 293 -11.52 -23.07 7.34
N GLU A 294 -10.44 -23.00 6.59
CA GLU A 294 -9.42 -21.98 6.77
C GLU A 294 -9.99 -20.58 6.50
N GLU A 295 -10.68 -20.38 5.38
CA GLU A 295 -11.33 -19.11 5.05
C GLU A 295 -12.30 -18.66 6.16
N LEU A 296 -13.16 -19.55 6.65
CA LEU A 296 -14.09 -19.25 7.73
C LEU A 296 -13.38 -18.92 9.06
N ARG A 297 -12.27 -19.59 9.37
CA ARG A 297 -11.44 -19.26 10.54
C ARG A 297 -10.88 -17.84 10.42
N LEU A 298 -10.36 -17.46 9.25
CA LEU A 298 -9.83 -16.12 9.01
C LEU A 298 -10.90 -15.05 9.13
N ILE A 299 -12.12 -15.30 8.64
CA ILE A 299 -13.25 -14.35 8.67
C ILE A 299 -13.81 -14.18 10.09
N HIS A 300 -13.95 -15.27 10.84
CA HIS A 300 -14.66 -15.29 12.12
C HIS A 300 -13.74 -15.44 13.33
N GLY A 301 -12.51 -15.94 13.14
CA GLY A 301 -11.56 -16.22 14.21
C GLY A 301 -10.79 -15.02 14.75
N GLY A 302 -11.18 -13.80 14.44
CA GLY A 302 -10.51 -12.58 14.86
C GLY A 302 -10.53 -12.34 16.37
N ARG A 303 -9.59 -12.95 17.05
CA ARG A 303 -8.92 -12.56 18.30
C ARG A 303 -7.54 -13.24 18.30
N SER A 304 -6.54 -12.56 17.89
CA SER A 304 -5.17 -12.79 18.38
C SER A 304 -4.54 -11.44 18.58
#